data_f006181eb471e33f0ce90fddfe14c8a4
#
_entry.id   f006181eb471e33f0ce90fddfe14c8a4
#
_cell.length_a   1.000
_cell.length_b   1.000
_cell.length_c   1.000
_cell.angle_alpha   90.00
_cell.angle_beta   90.00
_cell.angle_gamma   90.00
#
_symmetry.space_group_name_H-M   'P 1'
#
loop_
_entity.id
_entity.type
_entity.pdbx_description
1 polymer ?
#
loop_
_entity_poly.entity_id
_entity_poly.type
_entity_poly.pdbx_seq_one_letter_code
_entity_poly.pdbx_strand_id
1 'polypeptide(L)'
;SETFLLNLIRGAGINGLKGISPHNGCIVRPLLEVSRQDILDYLRCLRQGYVTDSTNLQDEYMRNKIRLNILPMLRELNPSVSESIAETSRRLTDVSLIYNKEIEAGKERVMEKSGHILISRLMEESAPAALLFEILHPLGFNSVQVGDVFRSLSAQSGKRFVSAGWEVLRDRTELIIRRRKPANEEVEENVPPFRLAMETQEIMPDFVIPRNKNTACLDADKVVLPLTVRKWRQGDKFVPFGMKGKKKVSDYLTDRKFSLFQKENQYVVCSADRIVWLVGERSDDRFRVTEDTKRVLIIRQLEDK
;
A
#
# COMPACT_ATOMS: atom_id res chain seq x y z
N SER A 1 -19.97 8.75 27.53
CA SER A 1 -19.41 7.58 28.26
C SER A 1 -19.55 6.28 27.46
N GLU A 2 -20.73 5.93 26.92
CA GLU A 2 -21.00 4.66 26.22
C GLU A 2 -20.04 4.44 25.02
N THR A 3 -19.88 5.43 24.14
CA THR A 3 -19.00 5.35 22.98
C THR A 3 -17.53 5.20 23.38
N PHE A 4 -17.12 5.87 24.44
CA PHE A 4 -15.77 5.73 24.99
C PHE A 4 -15.50 4.29 25.42
N LEU A 5 -16.39 3.71 26.24
CA LEU A 5 -16.26 2.32 26.70
C LEU A 5 -16.31 1.32 25.54
N LEU A 6 -17.21 1.52 24.58
CA LEU A 6 -17.29 0.67 23.41
C LEU A 6 -15.98 0.67 22.59
N ASN A 7 -15.40 1.84 22.41
CA ASN A 7 -14.14 2.01 21.68
C ASN A 7 -12.94 1.47 22.49
N LEU A 8 -12.97 1.62 23.81
CA LEU A 8 -11.96 1.03 24.70
C LEU A 8 -11.95 -0.50 24.60
N ILE A 9 -13.14 -1.13 24.68
CA ILE A 9 -13.31 -2.58 24.55
C ILE A 9 -12.82 -3.08 23.18
N ARG A 10 -12.98 -2.27 22.13
CA ARG A 10 -12.52 -2.57 20.76
C ARG A 10 -11.04 -2.30 20.52
N GLY A 11 -10.34 -1.69 21.48
CA GLY A 11 -8.93 -1.33 21.29
C GLY A 11 -8.70 -0.20 20.29
N ALA A 12 -9.60 0.78 20.23
CA ALA A 12 -9.62 1.80 19.17
C ALA A 12 -8.51 2.89 19.27
N GLY A 13 -7.56 2.80 20.21
CA GLY A 13 -6.45 3.75 20.38
C GLY A 13 -6.91 5.18 20.72
N ILE A 14 -5.97 6.12 20.66
CA ILE A 14 -6.20 7.53 21.04
C ILE A 14 -7.34 8.15 20.24
N ASN A 15 -7.32 7.97 18.91
CA ASN A 15 -8.31 8.56 18.02
C ASN A 15 -9.74 8.03 18.24
N GLY A 16 -9.90 6.79 18.70
CA GLY A 16 -11.19 6.22 19.06
C GLY A 16 -11.70 6.65 20.43
N LEU A 17 -10.80 6.92 21.37
CA LEU A 17 -11.14 7.27 22.75
C LEU A 17 -11.54 8.76 22.94
N LYS A 18 -11.44 9.58 21.92
CA LYS A 18 -11.96 10.98 21.95
C LYS A 18 -13.48 11.07 22.14
N GLY A 19 -14.19 9.95 22.06
CA GLY A 19 -15.65 9.94 22.13
C GLY A 19 -16.30 10.43 20.83
N ILE A 20 -17.49 11.05 20.99
CA ILE A 20 -18.26 11.57 19.86
C ILE A 20 -17.91 13.03 19.65
N SER A 21 -17.53 13.40 18.43
CA SER A 21 -17.26 14.81 18.07
C SER A 21 -18.57 15.62 18.04
N PRO A 22 -18.59 16.87 18.54
CA PRO A 22 -19.70 17.80 18.36
C PRO A 22 -20.06 18.05 16.89
N HIS A 23 -19.04 18.01 16.02
CA HIS A 23 -19.18 18.16 14.59
C HIS A 23 -18.58 16.97 13.85
N ASN A 24 -19.30 16.47 12.83
CA ASN A 24 -18.77 15.47 11.92
C ASN A 24 -19.36 15.71 10.51
N GLY A 25 -18.62 16.39 9.67
CA GLY A 25 -19.12 16.89 8.39
C GLY A 25 -20.33 17.81 8.58
N CYS A 26 -21.45 17.47 7.98
CA CYS A 26 -22.72 18.21 8.10
C CYS A 26 -23.52 17.89 9.38
N ILE A 27 -23.05 16.95 10.21
CA ILE A 27 -23.77 16.55 11.41
C ILE A 27 -23.28 17.37 12.60
N VAL A 28 -24.22 18.11 13.22
CA VAL A 28 -24.00 18.87 14.46
C VAL A 28 -24.76 18.20 15.61
N ARG A 29 -24.14 18.12 16.79
CA ARG A 29 -24.73 17.47 17.98
C ARG A 29 -24.83 18.47 19.14
N PRO A 30 -25.84 19.33 19.16
CA PRO A 30 -25.93 20.42 20.14
C PRO A 30 -26.21 19.93 21.57
N LEU A 31 -26.79 18.73 21.75
CA LEU A 31 -27.12 18.16 23.06
C LEU A 31 -26.01 17.24 23.61
N LEU A 32 -24.79 17.27 23.07
CA LEU A 32 -23.73 16.37 23.49
C LEU A 32 -23.27 16.61 24.94
N GLU A 33 -23.32 17.85 25.39
CA GLU A 33 -22.91 18.29 26.74
C GLU A 33 -24.06 18.18 27.79
N VAL A 34 -25.25 17.80 27.36
CA VAL A 34 -26.45 17.71 28.23
C VAL A 34 -26.71 16.27 28.61
N SER A 35 -26.96 15.99 29.90
CA SER A 35 -27.32 14.65 30.34
C SER A 35 -28.75 14.28 29.93
N ARG A 36 -29.04 12.97 29.84
CA ARG A 36 -30.42 12.51 29.61
C ARG A 36 -31.37 12.99 30.72
N GLN A 37 -30.89 13.06 31.95
CA GLN A 37 -31.72 13.54 33.09
C GLN A 37 -32.09 15.01 32.90
N ASP A 38 -31.15 15.87 32.54
CA ASP A 38 -31.42 17.30 32.29
C ASP A 38 -32.48 17.48 31.20
N ILE A 39 -32.39 16.65 30.12
CA ILE A 39 -33.39 16.68 29.04
C ILE A 39 -34.78 16.27 29.57
N LEU A 40 -34.85 15.23 30.38
CA LEU A 40 -36.12 14.76 30.95
C LEU A 40 -36.72 15.79 31.94
N ASP A 41 -35.89 16.44 32.74
CA ASP A 41 -36.32 17.47 33.68
C ASP A 41 -36.79 18.72 32.93
N TYR A 42 -36.09 19.12 31.85
CA TYR A 42 -36.53 20.20 30.96
C TYR A 42 -37.90 19.89 30.31
N LEU A 43 -38.11 18.67 29.79
CA LEU A 43 -39.37 18.27 29.19
C LEU A 43 -40.51 18.26 30.22
N ARG A 44 -40.24 17.87 31.50
CA ARG A 44 -41.21 17.97 32.59
C ARG A 44 -41.61 19.42 32.87
N CYS A 45 -40.62 20.34 32.92
CA CYS A 45 -40.91 21.76 33.10
C CYS A 45 -41.79 22.32 31.97
N LEU A 46 -41.58 21.87 30.74
CA LEU A 46 -42.40 22.25 29.60
C LEU A 46 -43.73 21.50 29.50
N ARG A 47 -44.00 20.52 30.37
CA ARG A 47 -45.12 19.58 30.27
C ARG A 47 -45.23 18.91 28.91
N GLN A 48 -44.09 18.68 28.26
CA GLN A 48 -44.01 18.06 26.96
C GLN A 48 -43.90 16.53 27.08
N GLY A 49 -44.81 15.82 26.42
CA GLY A 49 -44.74 14.35 26.32
C GLY A 49 -43.58 13.91 25.39
N TYR A 50 -43.03 12.74 25.65
CA TYR A 50 -42.03 12.10 24.81
C TYR A 50 -42.30 10.59 24.67
N VAL A 51 -41.81 9.99 23.62
CA VAL A 51 -41.92 8.56 23.35
C VAL A 51 -40.59 7.89 23.66
N THR A 52 -40.65 6.76 24.34
CA THR A 52 -39.46 5.91 24.56
C THR A 52 -39.47 4.77 23.56
N ASP A 53 -38.44 4.65 22.77
CA ASP A 53 -38.25 3.51 21.88
C ASP A 53 -37.99 2.26 22.73
N SER A 54 -38.81 1.22 22.54
CA SER A 54 -38.73 -0.04 23.29
C SER A 54 -37.42 -0.79 23.07
N THR A 55 -36.76 -0.61 21.93
CA THR A 55 -35.44 -1.22 21.65
C THR A 55 -34.34 -0.72 22.58
N ASN A 56 -34.52 0.46 23.21
CA ASN A 56 -33.58 1.00 24.20
C ASN A 56 -33.55 0.23 25.51
N LEU A 57 -34.52 -0.64 25.75
CA LEU A 57 -34.62 -1.46 26.95
C LEU A 57 -34.07 -2.88 26.79
N GLN A 58 -33.69 -3.26 25.55
CA GLN A 58 -33.14 -4.59 25.24
C GLN A 58 -31.63 -4.56 25.29
N ASP A 59 -30.99 -5.55 25.92
CA ASP A 59 -29.54 -5.64 26.06
C ASP A 59 -28.84 -6.47 24.94
N GLU A 60 -29.58 -6.85 23.90
CA GLU A 60 -29.08 -7.60 22.75
C GLU A 60 -27.96 -6.87 22.01
N TYR A 61 -27.97 -5.53 22.02
CA TYR A 61 -26.93 -4.71 21.38
C TYR A 61 -25.83 -4.34 22.38
N MET A 62 -24.57 -4.45 21.96
CA MET A 62 -23.39 -4.14 22.77
C MET A 62 -23.49 -2.77 23.51
N ARG A 63 -24.03 -1.75 22.83
CA ARG A 63 -24.20 -0.40 23.40
C ARG A 63 -25.23 -0.38 24.55
N ASN A 64 -26.33 -1.09 24.40
CA ASN A 64 -27.33 -1.21 25.44
C ASN A 64 -26.78 -2.00 26.64
N LYS A 65 -25.99 -3.04 26.39
CA LYS A 65 -25.32 -3.81 27.46
C LYS A 65 -24.36 -2.94 28.29
N ILE A 66 -23.62 -2.04 27.62
CA ILE A 66 -22.77 -1.05 28.30
C ILE A 66 -23.64 -0.11 29.17
N ARG A 67 -24.73 0.40 28.60
CA ARG A 67 -25.65 1.35 29.29
C ARG A 67 -26.36 0.74 30.47
N LEU A 68 -26.91 -0.46 30.30
CA LEU A 68 -27.80 -1.08 31.29
C LEU A 68 -27.04 -1.88 32.36
N ASN A 69 -25.87 -2.44 32.01
CA ASN A 69 -25.15 -3.33 32.90
C ASN A 69 -23.81 -2.73 33.36
N ILE A 70 -22.95 -2.32 32.44
CA ILE A 70 -21.59 -1.92 32.78
C ILE A 70 -21.53 -0.53 33.45
N LEU A 71 -22.21 0.47 32.90
CA LEU A 71 -22.21 1.81 33.47
C LEU A 71 -22.80 1.87 34.89
N PRO A 72 -23.92 1.17 35.24
CA PRO A 72 -24.38 1.09 36.60
C PRO A 72 -23.35 0.50 37.55
N MET A 73 -22.69 -0.62 37.21
CA MET A 73 -21.63 -1.22 38.01
C MET A 73 -20.45 -0.25 38.23
N LEU A 74 -20.05 0.48 37.19
CA LEU A 74 -18.99 1.49 37.33
C LEU A 74 -19.41 2.65 38.23
N ARG A 75 -20.70 3.04 38.25
CA ARG A 75 -21.25 4.07 39.16
C ARG A 75 -21.28 3.63 40.61
N GLU A 76 -21.44 2.34 40.90
CA GLU A 76 -21.29 1.81 42.25
C GLU A 76 -19.86 2.01 42.80
N LEU A 77 -18.84 1.91 41.91
CA LEU A 77 -17.45 2.16 42.30
C LEU A 77 -17.13 3.65 42.36
N ASN A 78 -17.65 4.42 41.41
CA ASN A 78 -17.48 5.88 41.34
C ASN A 78 -18.75 6.52 40.81
N PRO A 79 -19.55 7.18 41.65
CA PRO A 79 -20.79 7.88 41.25
C PRO A 79 -20.56 8.89 40.11
N SER A 80 -19.39 9.52 40.04
CA SER A 80 -19.00 10.50 39.02
C SER A 80 -18.24 9.88 37.85
N VAL A 81 -18.35 8.57 37.58
CA VAL A 81 -17.60 7.89 36.51
C VAL A 81 -17.91 8.47 35.13
N SER A 82 -19.13 8.92 34.89
CA SER A 82 -19.55 9.50 33.62
C SER A 82 -18.83 10.81 33.35
N GLU A 83 -18.67 11.65 34.34
CA GLU A 83 -17.92 12.91 34.30
C GLU A 83 -16.43 12.64 34.15
N SER A 84 -15.90 11.68 34.86
CA SER A 84 -14.48 11.26 34.75
C SER A 84 -14.13 10.75 33.34
N ILE A 85 -15.03 9.96 32.72
CA ILE A 85 -14.90 9.51 31.35
C ILE A 85 -14.97 10.69 30.37
N ALA A 86 -15.91 11.64 30.58
CA ALA A 86 -16.03 12.82 29.71
C ALA A 86 -14.78 13.71 29.81
N GLU A 87 -14.26 13.91 31.02
CA GLU A 87 -13.02 14.66 31.24
C GLU A 87 -11.82 13.99 30.56
N THR A 88 -11.67 12.67 30.72
CA THR A 88 -10.64 11.89 30.06
C THR A 88 -10.75 11.98 28.54
N SER A 89 -11.96 11.86 27.99
CA SER A 89 -12.22 12.00 26.55
C SER A 89 -11.83 13.38 26.02
N ARG A 90 -12.10 14.46 26.75
CA ARG A 90 -11.69 15.82 26.40
C ARG A 90 -10.16 15.95 26.37
N ARG A 91 -9.46 15.49 27.40
CA ARG A 91 -7.99 15.49 27.44
C ARG A 91 -7.38 14.68 26.29
N LEU A 92 -7.95 13.52 25.97
CA LEU A 92 -7.52 12.71 24.81
C LEU A 92 -7.77 13.41 23.48
N THR A 93 -8.79 14.27 23.40
CA THR A 93 -9.02 15.08 22.19
C THR A 93 -7.85 16.04 21.98
N ASP A 94 -7.42 16.77 23.00
CA ASP A 94 -6.27 17.69 22.92
C ASP A 94 -4.97 16.94 22.61
N VAL A 95 -4.70 15.84 23.30
CA VAL A 95 -3.54 14.98 23.05
C VAL A 95 -3.54 14.47 21.62
N SER A 96 -4.71 14.11 21.09
CA SER A 96 -4.82 13.61 19.71
C SER A 96 -4.43 14.65 18.66
N LEU A 97 -4.58 15.94 18.91
CA LEU A 97 -4.11 16.99 18.00
C LEU A 97 -2.58 17.00 17.90
N ILE A 98 -1.90 16.89 19.05
CA ILE A 98 -0.44 16.81 19.09
C ILE A 98 0.03 15.51 18.44
N TYR A 99 -0.60 14.39 18.80
CA TYR A 99 -0.30 13.07 18.24
C TYR A 99 -0.43 13.04 16.72
N ASN A 100 -1.58 13.47 16.19
CA ASN A 100 -1.83 13.43 14.74
C ASN A 100 -0.90 14.37 13.97
N LYS A 101 -0.56 15.54 14.55
CA LYS A 101 0.41 16.46 13.94
C LYS A 101 1.79 15.79 13.81
N GLU A 102 2.24 15.11 14.85
CA GLU A 102 3.53 14.42 14.82
C GLU A 102 3.50 13.19 13.89
N ILE A 103 2.39 12.46 13.84
CA ILE A 103 2.22 11.36 12.89
C ILE A 103 2.31 11.86 11.44
N GLU A 104 1.63 12.95 11.09
CA GLU A 104 1.71 13.49 9.72
C GLU A 104 3.14 13.99 9.40
N ALA A 105 3.78 14.70 10.32
CA ALA A 105 5.16 15.10 10.15
C ALA A 105 6.12 13.88 10.02
N GLY A 106 5.89 12.84 10.81
CA GLY A 106 6.63 11.58 10.71
C GLY A 106 6.43 10.89 9.36
N LYS A 107 5.20 10.86 8.84
CA LYS A 107 4.93 10.33 7.48
C LYS A 107 5.73 11.08 6.41
N GLU A 108 5.75 12.40 6.46
CA GLU A 108 6.52 13.23 5.51
C GLU A 108 8.03 12.94 5.58
N ARG A 109 8.57 12.65 6.78
CA ARG A 109 9.99 12.32 6.96
C ARG A 109 10.36 10.95 6.41
N VAL A 110 9.49 9.95 6.60
CA VAL A 110 9.82 8.54 6.29
C VAL A 110 9.37 8.09 4.90
N MET A 111 8.33 8.72 4.34
CA MET A 111 7.78 8.34 3.02
C MET A 111 8.43 9.13 1.90
N GLU A 112 8.73 8.45 0.81
CA GLU A 112 9.15 9.07 -0.43
C GLU A 112 7.94 9.43 -1.32
N LYS A 113 8.17 10.26 -2.35
CA LYS A 113 7.14 10.63 -3.34
C LYS A 113 6.54 9.41 -4.06
N SER A 114 7.25 8.32 -4.11
CA SER A 114 6.82 7.02 -4.65
C SER A 114 5.81 6.30 -3.75
N GLY A 115 5.59 6.78 -2.51
CA GLY A 115 4.77 6.11 -1.50
C GLY A 115 5.51 4.98 -0.75
N HIS A 116 6.82 4.84 -0.94
CA HIS A 116 7.65 3.87 -0.23
C HIS A 116 8.10 4.44 1.11
N ILE A 117 8.30 3.56 2.12
CA ILE A 117 8.82 3.93 3.43
C ILE A 117 10.29 3.54 3.50
N LEU A 118 11.17 4.50 3.76
CA LEU A 118 12.59 4.24 3.99
C LEU A 118 12.79 3.67 5.41
N ILE A 119 13.31 2.44 5.48
CA ILE A 119 13.51 1.73 6.76
C ILE A 119 14.46 2.49 7.68
N SER A 120 15.55 3.06 7.16
CA SER A 120 16.50 3.84 7.95
C SER A 120 15.82 5.02 8.63
N ARG A 121 15.06 5.83 7.88
CA ARG A 121 14.35 6.99 8.42
C ARG A 121 13.26 6.58 9.42
N LEU A 122 12.53 5.48 9.12
CA LEU A 122 11.53 4.96 10.05
C LEU A 122 12.16 4.57 11.39
N MET A 123 13.34 3.95 11.37
CA MET A 123 14.03 3.50 12.60
C MET A 123 14.68 4.64 13.38
N GLU A 124 14.85 5.83 12.80
CA GLU A 124 15.30 7.05 13.46
C GLU A 124 14.17 7.80 14.20
N GLU A 125 12.91 7.45 13.91
CA GLU A 125 11.76 8.08 14.58
C GLU A 125 11.67 7.66 16.06
N SER A 126 11.12 8.54 16.89
CA SER A 126 10.96 8.29 18.34
C SER A 126 10.05 7.12 18.67
N ALA A 127 9.07 6.84 17.81
CA ALA A 127 8.08 5.77 17.96
C ALA A 127 7.82 5.05 16.62
N PRO A 128 8.81 4.32 16.05
CA PRO A 128 8.73 3.78 14.71
C PRO A 128 7.59 2.77 14.52
N ALA A 129 7.30 1.98 15.54
CA ALA A 129 6.20 1.00 15.49
C ALA A 129 4.82 1.68 15.46
N ALA A 130 4.64 2.77 16.23
CA ALA A 130 3.41 3.55 16.22
C ALA A 130 3.21 4.27 14.89
N LEU A 131 4.26 4.90 14.35
CA LEU A 131 4.21 5.55 13.05
C LEU A 131 3.88 4.54 11.94
N LEU A 132 4.51 3.38 11.93
CA LEU A 132 4.21 2.32 10.96
C LEU A 132 2.76 1.84 11.08
N PHE A 133 2.22 1.73 12.30
CA PHE A 133 0.83 1.39 12.54
C PHE A 133 -0.11 2.42 11.91
N GLU A 134 0.12 3.71 12.14
CA GLU A 134 -0.71 4.80 11.61
C GLU A 134 -0.61 4.95 10.08
N ILE A 135 0.47 4.44 9.48
CA ILE A 135 0.59 4.38 8.00
C ILE A 135 -0.19 3.19 7.43
N LEU A 136 -0.07 2.00 8.05
CA LEU A 136 -0.58 0.76 7.46
C LEU A 136 -2.02 0.42 7.88
N HIS A 137 -2.45 0.85 9.07
CA HIS A 137 -3.79 0.56 9.57
C HIS A 137 -4.92 1.11 8.66
N PRO A 138 -4.84 2.35 8.11
CA PRO A 138 -5.83 2.85 7.15
C PRO A 138 -5.86 2.05 5.83
N LEU A 139 -4.81 1.30 5.54
CA LEU A 139 -4.69 0.42 4.37
C LEU A 139 -5.26 -0.99 4.66
N GLY A 140 -5.91 -1.18 5.82
CA GLY A 140 -6.58 -2.42 6.20
C GLY A 140 -5.68 -3.49 6.84
N PHE A 141 -4.48 -3.12 7.29
CA PHE A 141 -3.63 -4.01 8.09
C PHE A 141 -4.04 -3.93 9.57
N ASN A 142 -4.23 -5.07 10.21
CA ASN A 142 -4.50 -5.12 11.64
C ASN A 142 -3.20 -5.03 12.47
N SER A 143 -3.32 -4.86 13.80
CA SER A 143 -2.18 -4.69 14.71
C SER A 143 -1.18 -5.84 14.66
N VAL A 144 -1.65 -7.08 14.48
CA VAL A 144 -0.79 -8.26 14.39
C VAL A 144 0.03 -8.20 13.09
N GLN A 145 -0.61 -7.92 11.97
CA GLN A 145 0.04 -7.78 10.67
C GLN A 145 1.08 -6.65 10.66
N VAL A 146 0.74 -5.49 11.26
CA VAL A 146 1.71 -4.39 11.38
C VAL A 146 2.90 -4.80 12.25
N GLY A 147 2.66 -5.52 13.35
CA GLY A 147 3.72 -6.09 14.16
C GLY A 147 4.62 -7.07 13.39
N ASP A 148 4.04 -7.87 12.49
CA ASP A 148 4.80 -8.78 11.61
C ASP A 148 5.65 -8.00 10.59
N VAL A 149 5.10 -6.94 9.99
CA VAL A 149 5.86 -6.04 9.12
C VAL A 149 7.01 -5.43 9.89
N PHE A 150 6.76 -4.89 11.08
CA PHE A 150 7.80 -4.26 11.89
C PHE A 150 8.92 -5.23 12.27
N ARG A 151 8.59 -6.43 12.72
CA ARG A 151 9.60 -7.49 13.01
C ARG A 151 10.40 -7.88 11.77
N SER A 152 9.83 -7.75 10.58
CA SER A 152 10.53 -8.07 9.35
C SER A 152 11.59 -7.05 8.93
N LEU A 153 11.60 -5.84 9.51
CA LEU A 153 12.55 -4.78 9.15
C LEU A 153 14.01 -5.20 9.37
N SER A 154 14.27 -5.99 10.42
CA SER A 154 15.59 -6.55 10.72
C SER A 154 15.87 -7.89 10.03
N ALA A 155 14.89 -8.46 9.31
CA ALA A 155 15.01 -9.76 8.67
C ALA A 155 15.45 -9.64 7.20
N GLN A 156 15.62 -10.80 6.54
CA GLN A 156 15.95 -10.88 5.12
C GLN A 156 14.85 -10.25 4.23
N SER A 157 15.26 -9.56 3.16
CA SER A 157 14.35 -8.95 2.18
C SER A 157 13.50 -10.00 1.44
N GLY A 158 12.36 -9.55 0.92
CA GLY A 158 11.48 -10.39 0.11
C GLY A 158 10.21 -10.86 0.82
N LYS A 159 10.01 -10.53 2.11
CA LYS A 159 8.76 -10.82 2.80
C LYS A 159 7.62 -9.93 2.29
N ARG A 160 6.46 -10.54 2.12
CA ARG A 160 5.24 -9.91 1.62
C ARG A 160 4.12 -10.04 2.64
N PHE A 161 3.40 -8.96 2.86
CA PHE A 161 2.25 -8.86 3.75
C PHE A 161 1.07 -8.32 2.97
N VAL A 162 -0.13 -8.84 3.23
CA VAL A 162 -1.32 -8.51 2.45
C VAL A 162 -2.49 -8.15 3.35
N SER A 163 -3.24 -7.12 2.94
CA SER A 163 -4.56 -6.78 3.45
C SER A 163 -5.62 -7.03 2.36
N ALA A 164 -6.87 -6.65 2.60
CA ALA A 164 -7.94 -6.82 1.63
C ALA A 164 -7.65 -6.08 0.29
N GLY A 165 -7.10 -4.87 0.36
CA GLY A 165 -6.87 -4.02 -0.82
C GLY A 165 -5.42 -3.63 -1.09
N TRP A 166 -4.50 -3.97 -0.20
CA TRP A 166 -3.12 -3.52 -0.28
C TRP A 166 -2.12 -4.63 0.03
N GLU A 167 -0.92 -4.47 -0.45
CA GLU A 167 0.22 -5.31 -0.08
C GLU A 167 1.45 -4.46 0.23
N VAL A 168 2.26 -4.97 1.15
CA VAL A 168 3.53 -4.38 1.58
C VAL A 168 4.62 -5.41 1.31
N LEU A 169 5.63 -4.99 0.58
CA LEU A 169 6.84 -5.78 0.33
C LEU A 169 7.99 -5.19 1.14
N ARG A 170 8.63 -5.99 1.96
CA ARG A 170 9.90 -5.64 2.59
C ARG A 170 11.02 -5.84 1.57
N ASP A 171 11.51 -4.77 0.97
CA ASP A 171 12.71 -4.77 0.15
C ASP A 171 13.94 -4.34 0.97
N ARG A 172 15.14 -4.32 0.38
CA ARG A 172 16.43 -4.18 1.07
C ARG A 172 16.49 -3.00 2.05
N THR A 173 16.09 -1.82 1.60
CA THR A 173 16.18 -0.56 2.35
C THR A 173 14.84 0.12 2.59
N GLU A 174 13.75 -0.47 2.07
CA GLU A 174 12.45 0.18 2.07
C GLU A 174 11.31 -0.81 2.19
N LEU A 175 10.14 -0.31 2.61
CA LEU A 175 8.86 -0.99 2.48
C LEU A 175 8.14 -0.40 1.27
N ILE A 176 7.85 -1.24 0.30
CA ILE A 176 7.12 -0.87 -0.91
C ILE A 176 5.65 -1.19 -0.70
N ILE A 177 4.80 -0.16 -0.80
CA ILE A 177 3.36 -0.27 -0.60
C ILE A 177 2.67 -0.13 -1.95
N ARG A 178 1.78 -1.07 -2.31
CA ARG A 178 0.97 -0.97 -3.52
C ARG A 178 -0.44 -1.51 -3.30
N ARG A 179 -1.37 -1.07 -4.13
CA ARG A 179 -2.70 -1.69 -4.21
C ARG A 179 -2.61 -3.09 -4.80
N ARG A 180 -3.38 -4.02 -4.22
CA ARG A 180 -3.59 -5.33 -4.84
C ARG A 180 -4.50 -5.16 -6.05
N LYS A 181 -4.14 -5.83 -7.14
CA LYS A 181 -5.08 -6.00 -8.25
C LYS A 181 -6.19 -6.95 -7.83
N PRO A 182 -7.48 -6.68 -8.19
CA PRO A 182 -8.55 -7.64 -7.96
C PRO A 182 -8.25 -8.96 -8.70
N ALA A 183 -8.60 -10.08 -8.08
CA ALA A 183 -8.37 -11.42 -8.65
C ALA A 183 -9.00 -11.62 -10.05
N ASN A 184 -10.01 -10.84 -10.39
CA ASN A 184 -10.68 -10.90 -11.70
C ASN A 184 -9.91 -10.19 -12.82
N GLU A 185 -8.87 -9.39 -12.51
CA GLU A 185 -8.02 -8.73 -13.50
C GLU A 185 -6.75 -9.54 -13.85
N GLU A 186 -6.55 -10.70 -13.24
CA GLU A 186 -5.42 -11.60 -13.56
C GLU A 186 -5.48 -12.15 -14.99
N VAL A 187 -6.60 -12.06 -15.66
CA VAL A 187 -6.78 -12.57 -17.04
C VAL A 187 -6.14 -11.64 -18.09
N GLU A 188 -5.90 -10.37 -17.78
CA GLU A 188 -5.22 -9.42 -18.69
C GLU A 188 -3.70 -9.31 -18.45
N GLU A 189 -3.11 -10.18 -17.62
CA GLU A 189 -1.70 -10.09 -17.24
C GLU A 189 -0.69 -10.25 -18.38
N ASN A 190 -1.09 -10.65 -19.57
CA ASN A 190 -0.20 -10.82 -20.73
C ASN A 190 -0.15 -9.62 -21.67
N VAL A 191 -0.98 -8.60 -21.45
CA VAL A 191 -0.91 -7.37 -22.25
C VAL A 191 0.13 -6.45 -21.60
N PRO A 192 1.24 -6.12 -22.28
CA PRO A 192 2.22 -5.20 -21.73
C PRO A 192 1.59 -3.80 -21.55
N PRO A 193 1.89 -3.07 -20.45
CA PRO A 193 1.41 -1.72 -20.21
C PRO A 193 2.16 -0.66 -21.05
N PHE A 194 2.66 -1.04 -22.20
CA PHE A 194 3.40 -0.21 -23.14
C PHE A 194 3.25 -0.79 -24.57
N ARG A 195 3.47 0.06 -25.55
CA ARG A 195 3.52 -0.35 -26.95
C ARG A 195 4.96 -0.50 -27.42
N LEU A 196 5.16 -1.40 -28.37
CA LEU A 196 6.43 -1.53 -29.07
C LEU A 196 6.28 -1.03 -30.51
N ALA A 197 7.13 -0.10 -30.91
CA ALA A 197 7.33 0.23 -32.32
C ALA A 197 8.46 -0.62 -32.85
N MET A 198 8.27 -1.19 -34.04
CA MET A 198 9.28 -2.02 -34.72
C MET A 198 9.53 -1.47 -36.11
N GLU A 199 10.79 -1.31 -36.44
CA GLU A 199 11.23 -0.80 -37.73
C GLU A 199 12.41 -1.64 -38.23
N THR A 200 12.38 -2.06 -39.48
CA THR A 200 13.50 -2.75 -40.11
C THR A 200 14.12 -1.82 -41.18
N GLN A 201 15.41 -1.64 -41.13
CA GLN A 201 16.15 -0.80 -42.12
C GLN A 201 17.46 -1.43 -42.49
N GLU A 202 17.98 -1.06 -43.67
CA GLU A 202 19.33 -1.40 -44.07
C GLU A 202 20.37 -0.56 -43.34
N ILE A 203 21.54 -1.12 -43.10
CA ILE A 203 22.63 -0.40 -42.46
C ILE A 203 23.30 0.48 -43.53
N MET A 204 23.16 1.79 -43.34
CA MET A 204 23.90 2.78 -44.13
C MET A 204 25.27 3.09 -43.48
N PRO A 205 26.25 3.61 -44.22
CA PRO A 205 27.60 3.87 -43.69
C PRO A 205 27.63 4.80 -42.45
N ASP A 206 26.65 5.65 -42.31
CA ASP A 206 26.47 6.60 -41.20
C ASP A 206 25.50 6.11 -40.09
N PHE A 207 25.07 4.84 -40.15
CA PHE A 207 24.15 4.29 -39.17
C PHE A 207 24.77 4.21 -37.77
N VAL A 208 24.12 4.84 -36.80
CA VAL A 208 24.51 4.81 -35.39
C VAL A 208 23.59 3.91 -34.60
N ILE A 209 24.14 2.88 -33.96
CA ILE A 209 23.36 1.96 -33.12
C ILE A 209 22.82 2.72 -31.87
N PRO A 210 21.47 2.75 -31.63
CA PRO A 210 20.92 3.37 -30.47
C PRO A 210 21.44 2.72 -29.18
N ARG A 211 21.84 3.54 -28.18
CA ARG A 211 22.42 3.07 -26.90
C ARG A 211 21.55 3.38 -25.69
N ASN A 212 20.24 3.45 -25.87
CA ASN A 212 19.33 3.64 -24.74
C ASN A 212 18.67 2.31 -24.31
N LYS A 213 18.21 2.24 -23.09
CA LYS A 213 17.59 1.01 -22.52
C LYS A 213 16.21 0.69 -23.11
N ASN A 214 15.50 1.70 -23.60
CA ASN A 214 14.16 1.57 -24.16
C ASN A 214 14.17 1.24 -25.65
N THR A 215 15.35 0.95 -26.21
CA THR A 215 15.53 0.57 -27.61
C THR A 215 16.45 -0.62 -27.72
N ALA A 216 16.00 -1.67 -28.38
CA ALA A 216 16.85 -2.78 -28.82
C ALA A 216 17.15 -2.63 -30.32
N CYS A 217 18.41 -2.79 -30.70
CA CYS A 217 18.84 -2.85 -32.07
C CYS A 217 19.45 -4.24 -32.32
N LEU A 218 18.86 -5.02 -33.21
CA LEU A 218 19.13 -6.44 -33.41
C LEU A 218 19.46 -6.68 -34.89
N ASP A 219 20.26 -7.69 -35.18
CA ASP A 219 20.47 -8.21 -36.51
C ASP A 219 19.15 -8.83 -37.01
N ALA A 220 18.53 -8.21 -38.03
CA ALA A 220 17.22 -8.61 -38.54
C ALA A 220 17.24 -10.02 -39.13
N ASP A 221 18.36 -10.46 -39.69
CA ASP A 221 18.45 -11.78 -40.33
C ASP A 221 18.55 -12.94 -39.32
N LYS A 222 18.87 -12.62 -38.05
CA LYS A 222 18.87 -13.59 -36.93
C LYS A 222 17.53 -13.71 -36.21
N VAL A 223 16.60 -12.79 -36.49
CA VAL A 223 15.30 -12.71 -35.80
C VAL A 223 14.23 -13.41 -36.63
N VAL A 224 13.48 -14.30 -35.97
CA VAL A 224 12.31 -14.97 -36.59
C VAL A 224 11.06 -14.23 -36.16
N LEU A 225 10.25 -13.79 -37.12
CA LEU A 225 8.97 -13.15 -36.92
C LEU A 225 7.82 -14.18 -36.90
N PRO A 226 6.71 -13.95 -36.20
CA PRO A 226 6.43 -12.76 -35.39
C PRO A 226 7.14 -12.79 -34.04
N LEU A 227 7.42 -11.61 -33.49
CA LEU A 227 7.90 -11.47 -32.14
C LEU A 227 6.75 -11.58 -31.13
N THR A 228 7.01 -12.20 -30.00
CA THR A 228 6.08 -12.27 -28.89
C THR A 228 6.57 -11.46 -27.69
N VAL A 229 5.66 -10.78 -27.02
CA VAL A 229 5.95 -10.02 -25.80
C VAL A 229 5.21 -10.71 -24.64
N ARG A 230 5.96 -11.04 -23.60
CA ARG A 230 5.39 -11.68 -22.40
C ARG A 230 6.14 -11.29 -21.14
N LYS A 231 5.54 -11.51 -19.98
CA LYS A 231 6.29 -11.52 -18.74
C LYS A 231 7.36 -12.61 -18.76
N TRP A 232 8.50 -12.33 -18.12
CA TRP A 232 9.51 -13.37 -17.94
C TRP A 232 8.98 -14.50 -17.06
N ARG A 233 9.56 -15.68 -17.20
CA ARG A 233 9.17 -16.90 -16.46
C ARG A 233 10.35 -17.49 -15.71
N GLN A 234 10.07 -18.20 -14.64
CA GLN A 234 11.10 -18.97 -13.94
C GLN A 234 11.79 -19.94 -14.92
N GLY A 235 13.11 -19.92 -14.93
CA GLY A 235 13.89 -20.74 -15.85
C GLY A 235 14.31 -20.04 -17.14
N ASP A 236 13.75 -18.88 -17.48
CA ASP A 236 14.17 -18.08 -18.65
C ASP A 236 15.67 -17.75 -18.59
N LYS A 237 16.33 -17.92 -19.73
CA LYS A 237 17.77 -17.66 -19.91
C LYS A 237 18.02 -16.85 -21.16
N PHE A 238 18.98 -15.95 -21.10
CA PHE A 238 19.46 -15.17 -22.24
C PHE A 238 20.97 -14.94 -22.11
N VAL A 239 21.60 -14.42 -23.14
CA VAL A 239 22.99 -13.98 -23.11
C VAL A 239 23.00 -12.47 -23.08
N PRO A 240 23.20 -11.80 -21.92
CA PRO A 240 23.17 -10.33 -21.86
C PRO A 240 24.21 -9.74 -22.80
N PHE A 241 23.86 -8.71 -23.57
CA PHE A 241 24.76 -8.03 -24.51
C PHE A 241 26.10 -7.69 -23.84
N GLY A 242 27.19 -8.11 -24.49
CA GLY A 242 28.57 -7.95 -24.02
C GLY A 242 29.05 -9.05 -23.06
N MET A 243 28.24 -10.11 -22.83
CA MET A 243 28.64 -11.27 -22.02
C MET A 243 28.77 -12.53 -22.88
N LYS A 244 29.71 -13.43 -22.51
CA LYS A 244 29.93 -14.67 -23.27
C LYS A 244 29.06 -15.86 -22.83
N GLY A 245 28.36 -15.77 -21.74
CA GLY A 245 27.63 -16.89 -21.13
C GLY A 245 26.12 -16.66 -21.00
N LYS A 246 25.33 -17.78 -21.02
CA LYS A 246 23.92 -17.73 -20.70
C LYS A 246 23.72 -17.41 -19.22
N LYS A 247 22.84 -16.49 -18.91
CA LYS A 247 22.45 -16.08 -17.56
C LYS A 247 20.95 -16.28 -17.37
N LYS A 248 20.52 -16.75 -16.21
CA LYS A 248 19.11 -16.77 -15.87
C LYS A 248 18.60 -15.32 -15.73
N VAL A 249 17.40 -15.06 -16.23
CA VAL A 249 16.75 -13.75 -16.07
C VAL A 249 16.61 -13.40 -14.60
N SER A 250 16.23 -14.37 -13.75
CA SER A 250 16.14 -14.20 -12.28
C SER A 250 17.44 -13.66 -11.68
N ASP A 251 18.57 -14.24 -12.08
CA ASP A 251 19.89 -13.89 -11.53
C ASP A 251 20.33 -12.51 -12.06
N TYR A 252 20.09 -12.24 -13.36
CA TYR A 252 20.35 -10.93 -13.93
C TYR A 252 19.58 -9.82 -13.19
N LEU A 253 18.28 -9.99 -12.97
CA LEU A 253 17.46 -9.02 -12.25
C LEU A 253 17.89 -8.87 -10.78
N THR A 254 18.36 -9.96 -10.15
CA THR A 254 18.90 -9.92 -8.79
C THR A 254 20.18 -9.09 -8.70
N ASP A 255 21.11 -9.29 -9.63
CA ASP A 255 22.36 -8.54 -9.69
C ASP A 255 22.13 -7.05 -10.01
N ARG A 256 21.06 -6.77 -10.79
CA ARG A 256 20.60 -5.41 -11.06
C ARG A 256 19.82 -4.80 -9.90
N LYS A 257 19.66 -5.52 -8.79
CA LYS A 257 18.97 -5.10 -7.57
C LYS A 257 17.48 -4.78 -7.76
N PHE A 258 16.81 -5.43 -8.70
CA PHE A 258 15.37 -5.32 -8.88
C PHE A 258 14.62 -5.82 -7.64
N SER A 259 13.60 -5.07 -7.19
CA SER A 259 12.67 -5.53 -6.17
C SER A 259 11.80 -6.69 -6.70
N LEU A 260 11.13 -7.43 -5.82
CA LEU A 260 10.21 -8.49 -6.28
C LEU A 260 9.12 -7.92 -7.18
N PHE A 261 8.57 -6.75 -6.85
CA PHE A 261 7.54 -6.11 -7.67
C PHE A 261 8.05 -5.70 -9.06
N GLN A 262 9.28 -5.20 -9.15
CA GLN A 262 9.90 -4.90 -10.45
C GLN A 262 10.14 -6.17 -11.25
N LYS A 263 10.58 -7.26 -10.59
CA LYS A 263 10.75 -8.56 -11.25
C LYS A 263 9.43 -9.11 -11.81
N GLU A 264 8.33 -9.03 -11.05
CA GLU A 264 6.99 -9.47 -11.48
C GLU A 264 6.47 -8.70 -12.70
N ASN A 265 6.89 -7.45 -12.85
CA ASN A 265 6.48 -6.57 -13.96
C ASN A 265 7.51 -6.51 -15.10
N GLN A 266 8.53 -7.36 -15.09
CA GLN A 266 9.52 -7.40 -16.14
C GLN A 266 9.01 -8.16 -17.37
N TYR A 267 9.13 -7.55 -18.54
CA TYR A 267 8.74 -8.14 -19.82
C TYR A 267 9.96 -8.54 -20.63
N VAL A 268 9.77 -9.54 -21.48
CA VAL A 268 10.75 -10.01 -22.48
C VAL A 268 10.12 -10.02 -23.85
N VAL A 269 10.91 -9.68 -24.84
CA VAL A 269 10.59 -9.88 -26.26
C VAL A 269 11.27 -11.15 -26.71
N CYS A 270 10.52 -12.06 -27.35
CA CYS A 270 10.99 -13.34 -27.82
C CYS A 270 10.85 -13.46 -29.33
N SER A 271 11.85 -14.06 -29.97
CA SER A 271 11.85 -14.56 -31.32
C SER A 271 11.77 -16.09 -31.24
N ALA A 272 10.64 -16.67 -31.64
CA ALA A 272 10.29 -18.05 -31.31
C ALA A 272 10.47 -18.29 -29.79
N ASP A 273 11.24 -19.29 -29.39
CA ASP A 273 11.50 -19.64 -27.98
C ASP A 273 12.70 -18.90 -27.35
N ARG A 274 13.33 -17.96 -28.06
CA ARG A 274 14.53 -17.28 -27.59
C ARG A 274 14.25 -15.84 -27.23
N ILE A 275 14.68 -15.44 -26.04
CA ILE A 275 14.64 -14.04 -25.62
C ILE A 275 15.63 -13.26 -26.49
N VAL A 276 15.15 -12.18 -27.12
CA VAL A 276 15.95 -11.25 -27.90
C VAL A 276 16.19 -9.94 -27.15
N TRP A 277 15.28 -9.57 -26.25
CA TRP A 277 15.40 -8.36 -25.47
C TRP A 277 14.69 -8.48 -24.12
N LEU A 278 15.39 -8.13 -23.06
CA LEU A 278 14.81 -7.86 -21.75
C LEU A 278 14.40 -6.38 -21.73
N VAL A 279 13.11 -6.10 -21.83
CA VAL A 279 12.56 -4.75 -22.09
C VAL A 279 13.04 -3.76 -21.03
N GLY A 280 13.52 -2.60 -21.46
CA GLY A 280 14.06 -1.57 -20.55
C GLY A 280 15.43 -1.91 -19.95
N GLU A 281 16.04 -3.06 -20.32
CA GLU A 281 17.33 -3.50 -19.79
C GLU A 281 18.33 -3.80 -20.93
N ARG A 282 18.50 -5.05 -21.33
CA ARG A 282 19.50 -5.44 -22.34
C ARG A 282 18.95 -6.39 -23.39
N SER A 283 19.44 -6.26 -24.59
CA SER A 283 19.28 -7.24 -25.67
C SER A 283 20.14 -8.48 -25.43
N ASP A 284 19.80 -9.54 -26.14
CA ASP A 284 20.59 -10.77 -26.13
C ASP A 284 21.74 -10.66 -27.13
N ASP A 285 22.97 -10.99 -26.72
CA ASP A 285 24.21 -10.86 -27.48
C ASP A 285 24.22 -11.72 -28.75
N ARG A 286 23.46 -12.80 -28.80
CA ARG A 286 23.35 -13.68 -29.98
C ARG A 286 22.72 -12.99 -31.19
N PHE A 287 21.90 -11.96 -30.92
CA PHE A 287 21.20 -11.18 -31.93
C PHE A 287 21.86 -9.81 -32.17
N ARG A 288 23.06 -9.61 -31.66
CA ARG A 288 23.81 -8.35 -31.83
C ARG A 288 24.11 -8.03 -33.29
N VAL A 289 24.15 -6.76 -33.60
CA VAL A 289 24.63 -6.24 -34.84
C VAL A 289 26.16 -6.45 -34.91
N THR A 290 26.65 -6.95 -36.04
CA THR A 290 28.06 -7.21 -36.33
C THR A 290 28.44 -6.50 -37.61
N GLU A 291 29.72 -6.55 -38.01
CA GLU A 291 30.21 -5.98 -39.28
C GLU A 291 29.55 -6.62 -40.50
N ASP A 292 29.13 -7.87 -40.40
CA ASP A 292 28.47 -8.61 -41.49
C ASP A 292 26.96 -8.35 -41.58
N THR A 293 26.37 -7.63 -40.62
CA THR A 293 24.92 -7.37 -40.56
C THR A 293 24.51 -6.37 -41.64
N LYS A 294 23.58 -6.76 -42.51
CA LYS A 294 23.09 -5.91 -43.61
C LYS A 294 21.83 -5.14 -43.21
N ARG A 295 20.98 -5.74 -42.40
CA ARG A 295 19.70 -5.17 -41.99
C ARG A 295 19.56 -5.22 -40.47
N VAL A 296 19.00 -4.17 -39.89
CA VAL A 296 18.72 -4.09 -38.45
C VAL A 296 17.23 -4.02 -38.18
N LEU A 297 16.81 -4.70 -37.12
CA LEU A 297 15.50 -4.55 -36.51
C LEU A 297 15.65 -3.67 -35.27
N ILE A 298 15.00 -2.54 -35.27
CA ILE A 298 14.94 -1.60 -34.14
C ILE A 298 13.61 -1.76 -33.46
N ILE A 299 13.62 -2.07 -32.15
CA ILE A 299 12.42 -2.20 -31.31
C ILE A 299 12.48 -1.10 -30.26
N ARG A 300 11.48 -0.23 -30.23
CA ARG A 300 11.38 0.89 -29.28
C ARG A 300 10.20 0.69 -28.36
N GLN A 301 10.42 0.83 -27.07
CA GLN A 301 9.34 0.93 -26.08
C GLN A 301 8.77 2.34 -26.13
N LEU A 302 7.46 2.45 -26.39
CA LEU A 302 6.70 3.70 -26.34
C LEU A 302 5.99 3.75 -24.99
N GLU A 303 6.14 4.86 -24.28
CA GLU A 303 5.34 5.14 -23.10
C GLU A 303 3.93 5.56 -23.56
N ASP A 304 2.90 4.94 -23.04
CA ASP A 304 1.54 5.46 -23.19
C ASP A 304 1.45 6.79 -22.42
N LYS A 305 1.11 7.87 -23.13
CA LYS A 305 0.90 9.21 -22.59
C LYS A 305 -0.33 9.27 -21.72
#